data_9d5ee8f0c8bcece500509cafcc78d96e
#
_entry.id   9d5ee8f0c8bcece500509cafcc78d96e
#
_cell.length_a   1.000
_cell.length_b   1.000
_cell.length_c   1.000
_cell.angle_alpha   90.00
_cell.angle_beta   90.00
_cell.angle_gamma   90.00
#
_symmetry.space_group_name_H-M   'P 1'
#
loop_
_entity.id
_entity.type
_entity.pdbx_description
1 polymer ?
#
loop_
_entity_poly.entity_id
_entity_poly.type
_entity_poly.pdbx_seq_one_letter_code
_entity_poly.pdbx_strand_id
1 'polypeptide(L)'
;MRLASYPGSRTVGAWVGATLIGTLIGAALTLTLTPVLEDWVRFHWTLWPSLGGGDFAARSTSAFVAGTALAAPQAFVLGRRLRRIGIAWLIASVAAALIAFLIPFGTLLSPARIGDLPGQAVQPSPILYPLVYGVSAGALYGGAQTIVFWRYVRGAMWWIPASTFAYGLATLASGLVNWEIAGAGYRSTTLADFYWEATAGSLIQGLIVGLVTGLALVHLMMKSEPRTARAPS
;
A
#
# COMPACT_ATOMS: atom_id res chain seq x y z
N MET A 1 5.73 -11.46 -29.15
CA MET A 1 4.90 -10.49 -28.42
C MET A 1 5.50 -9.11 -28.68
N ARG A 2 4.87 -8.29 -29.54
CA ARG A 2 5.37 -6.93 -29.83
C ARG A 2 5.01 -6.03 -28.66
N LEU A 3 6.02 -5.58 -27.91
CA LEU A 3 5.85 -4.50 -26.96
C LEU A 3 5.64 -3.23 -27.78
N ALA A 4 4.38 -2.80 -27.84
CA ALA A 4 4.02 -1.59 -28.56
C ALA A 4 4.66 -0.39 -27.87
N SER A 5 5.47 0.34 -28.63
CA SER A 5 6.02 1.69 -28.38
C SER A 5 6.51 2.00 -26.95
N TYR A 6 7.70 2.54 -26.87
CA TYR A 6 8.47 3.01 -25.71
C TYR A 6 7.60 3.29 -24.47
N PRO A 7 7.88 2.66 -23.33
CA PRO A 7 7.28 3.03 -22.05
C PRO A 7 7.92 4.34 -21.58
N GLY A 8 7.40 5.45 -22.09
CA GLY A 8 7.88 6.77 -21.74
C GLY A 8 7.11 7.38 -20.57
N SER A 9 7.23 8.68 -20.41
CA SER A 9 6.55 9.52 -19.40
C SER A 9 5.05 9.24 -19.26
N ARG A 10 4.38 8.87 -20.36
CA ARG A 10 2.95 8.47 -20.35
C ARG A 10 2.66 7.24 -19.51
N THR A 11 3.56 6.25 -19.46
CA THR A 11 3.37 5.07 -18.63
C THR A 11 3.58 5.38 -17.16
N VAL A 12 4.61 6.17 -16.83
CA VAL A 12 4.82 6.67 -15.45
C VAL A 12 3.59 7.46 -15.01
N GLY A 13 3.13 8.43 -15.82
CA GLY A 13 1.97 9.24 -15.49
C GLY A 13 0.69 8.41 -15.28
N ALA A 14 0.42 7.44 -16.15
CA ALA A 14 -0.72 6.53 -15.99
C ALA A 14 -0.60 5.68 -14.72
N TRP A 15 0.60 5.22 -14.37
CA TRP A 15 0.86 4.44 -13.16
C TRP A 15 0.71 5.29 -11.90
N VAL A 16 1.28 6.49 -11.87
CA VAL A 16 1.13 7.44 -10.77
C VAL A 16 -0.34 7.79 -10.57
N GLY A 17 -1.04 8.12 -11.66
CA GLY A 17 -2.47 8.42 -11.63
C GLY A 17 -3.30 7.25 -11.10
N ALA A 18 -3.03 6.04 -11.56
CA ALA A 18 -3.69 4.82 -11.09
C ALA A 18 -3.45 4.57 -9.59
N THR A 19 -2.21 4.75 -9.13
CA THR A 19 -1.85 4.58 -7.72
C THR A 19 -2.52 5.66 -6.86
N LEU A 20 -2.49 6.91 -7.29
CA LEU A 20 -3.11 8.04 -6.60
C LEU A 20 -4.64 7.87 -6.48
N ILE A 21 -5.30 7.56 -7.59
CA ILE A 21 -6.75 7.29 -7.60
C ILE A 21 -7.07 6.11 -6.69
N GLY A 22 -6.29 5.04 -6.76
CA GLY A 22 -6.49 3.85 -5.94
C GLY A 22 -6.33 4.13 -4.44
N THR A 23 -5.33 4.91 -4.03
CA THR A 23 -5.14 5.28 -2.62
C THR A 23 -6.25 6.19 -2.11
N LEU A 24 -6.70 7.17 -2.89
CA LEU A 24 -7.79 8.07 -2.52
C LEU A 24 -9.12 7.33 -2.41
N ILE A 25 -9.45 6.49 -3.39
CA ILE A 25 -10.66 5.65 -3.34
C ILE A 25 -10.57 4.69 -2.15
N GLY A 26 -9.41 4.08 -1.94
CA GLY A 26 -9.17 3.18 -0.81
C GLY A 26 -9.40 3.88 0.53
N ALA A 27 -8.87 5.08 0.72
CA ALA A 27 -9.10 5.88 1.91
C ALA A 27 -10.60 6.22 2.10
N ALA A 28 -11.25 6.74 1.07
CA ALA A 28 -12.67 7.09 1.13
C ALA A 28 -13.56 5.88 1.46
N LEU A 29 -13.33 4.75 0.79
CA LEU A 29 -14.07 3.52 1.06
C LEU A 29 -13.78 2.95 2.44
N THR A 30 -12.53 2.98 2.90
CA THR A 30 -12.17 2.54 4.24
C THR A 30 -12.89 3.38 5.30
N LEU A 31 -12.88 4.69 5.15
CA LEU A 31 -13.53 5.61 6.08
C LEU A 31 -15.07 5.44 6.13
N THR A 32 -15.68 5.10 5.00
CA THR A 32 -17.15 4.99 4.91
C THR A 32 -17.67 3.58 5.17
N LEU A 33 -16.97 2.55 4.69
CA LEU A 33 -17.43 1.17 4.77
C LEU A 33 -16.97 0.45 6.04
N THR A 34 -15.80 0.81 6.59
CA THR A 34 -15.28 0.11 7.76
C THR A 34 -16.24 0.20 8.95
N PRO A 35 -16.79 1.35 9.34
CA PRO A 35 -17.74 1.43 10.45
C PRO A 35 -18.97 0.55 10.25
N VAL A 36 -19.54 0.57 9.03
CA VAL A 36 -20.73 -0.23 8.69
C VAL A 36 -20.43 -1.72 8.73
N LEU A 37 -19.27 -2.12 8.24
CA LEU A 37 -18.85 -3.52 8.22
C LEU A 37 -18.43 -4.00 9.61
N GLU A 38 -17.82 -3.12 10.44
CA GLU A 38 -17.54 -3.43 11.84
C GLU A 38 -18.80 -3.76 12.61
N ASP A 39 -19.84 -2.97 12.48
CA ASP A 39 -21.12 -3.21 13.16
C ASP A 39 -21.75 -4.51 12.67
N TRP A 40 -21.75 -4.75 11.35
CA TRP A 40 -22.25 -5.99 10.77
C TRP A 40 -21.46 -7.22 11.24
N VAL A 41 -20.14 -7.12 11.26
CA VAL A 41 -19.27 -8.22 11.70
C VAL A 41 -19.37 -8.43 13.20
N ARG A 42 -19.37 -7.38 14.02
CA ARG A 42 -19.59 -7.51 15.48
C ARG A 42 -20.89 -8.24 15.78
N PHE A 43 -21.96 -7.94 15.03
CA PHE A 43 -23.25 -8.59 15.19
C PHE A 43 -23.20 -10.08 14.85
N HIS A 44 -22.48 -10.48 13.79
CA HIS A 44 -22.45 -11.88 13.33
C HIS A 44 -21.33 -12.72 13.97
N TRP A 45 -20.28 -12.07 14.51
CA TRP A 45 -19.11 -12.75 15.10
C TRP A 45 -19.10 -12.76 16.63
N THR A 46 -20.22 -12.46 17.26
CA THR A 46 -20.42 -12.67 18.71
C THR A 46 -20.20 -14.13 19.14
N LEU A 47 -20.14 -15.05 18.17
CA LEU A 47 -19.85 -16.47 18.39
C LEU A 47 -18.36 -16.79 18.61
N TRP A 48 -17.43 -15.85 18.37
CA TRP A 48 -16.00 -16.07 18.57
C TRP A 48 -15.31 -14.93 19.33
N PRO A 49 -15.65 -14.73 20.59
CA PRO A 49 -15.05 -13.65 21.40
C PRO A 49 -13.57 -13.86 21.70
N SER A 50 -13.05 -15.10 21.63
CA SER A 50 -11.69 -15.45 22.03
C SER A 50 -10.58 -14.98 21.08
N LEU A 51 -10.91 -14.54 19.87
CA LEU A 51 -9.93 -14.09 18.87
C LEU A 51 -9.88 -12.56 18.69
N GLY A 52 -10.47 -11.77 19.57
CA GLY A 52 -10.56 -10.32 19.38
C GLY A 52 -11.38 -9.97 18.11
N GLY A 53 -12.44 -10.73 17.84
CA GLY A 53 -13.10 -10.88 16.55
C GLY A 53 -13.51 -9.56 15.87
N GLY A 54 -13.94 -8.54 16.64
CA GLY A 54 -14.35 -7.25 16.08
C GLY A 54 -13.18 -6.51 15.39
N ASP A 55 -12.07 -6.39 16.08
CA ASP A 55 -10.89 -5.66 15.55
C ASP A 55 -10.25 -6.38 14.37
N PHE A 56 -10.18 -7.72 14.42
CA PHE A 56 -9.64 -8.54 13.33
C PHE A 56 -10.45 -8.38 12.05
N ALA A 57 -11.77 -8.45 12.18
CA ALA A 57 -12.65 -8.34 11.04
C ALA A 57 -12.67 -6.95 10.43
N ALA A 58 -12.67 -5.90 11.24
CA ALA A 58 -12.58 -4.53 10.80
C ALA A 58 -11.27 -4.27 10.03
N ARG A 59 -10.15 -4.69 10.62
CA ARG A 59 -8.84 -4.55 9.98
C ARG A 59 -8.74 -5.34 8.69
N SER A 60 -9.20 -6.59 8.67
CA SER A 60 -9.18 -7.43 7.46
C SER A 60 -10.03 -6.84 6.35
N THR A 61 -11.21 -6.31 6.68
CA THR A 61 -12.09 -5.65 5.71
C THR A 61 -11.46 -4.37 5.18
N SER A 62 -10.90 -3.53 6.04
CA SER A 62 -10.20 -2.31 5.63
C SER A 62 -9.02 -2.63 4.71
N ALA A 63 -8.24 -3.67 5.04
CA ALA A 63 -7.13 -4.13 4.21
C ALA A 63 -7.58 -4.63 2.85
N PHE A 64 -8.66 -5.41 2.81
CA PHE A 64 -9.25 -5.92 1.58
C PHE A 64 -9.74 -4.77 0.69
N VAL A 65 -10.47 -3.83 1.26
CA VAL A 65 -11.01 -2.66 0.54
C VAL A 65 -9.87 -1.78 0.03
N ALA A 66 -8.94 -1.38 0.89
CA ALA A 66 -7.83 -0.52 0.52
C ALA A 66 -6.89 -1.21 -0.49
N GLY A 67 -6.58 -2.50 -0.27
CA GLY A 67 -5.75 -3.28 -1.18
C GLY A 67 -6.38 -3.45 -2.56
N THR A 68 -7.68 -3.69 -2.62
CA THR A 68 -8.43 -3.81 -3.89
C THR A 68 -8.49 -2.47 -4.61
N ALA A 69 -8.82 -1.39 -3.90
CA ALA A 69 -8.91 -0.04 -4.46
C ALA A 69 -7.56 0.42 -5.02
N LEU A 70 -6.46 0.13 -4.35
CA LEU A 70 -5.11 0.43 -4.84
C LEU A 70 -4.74 -0.44 -6.05
N ALA A 71 -5.00 -1.73 -5.99
CA ALA A 71 -4.54 -2.68 -6.99
C ALA A 71 -5.36 -2.66 -8.27
N ALA A 72 -6.64 -2.36 -8.23
CA ALA A 72 -7.52 -2.42 -9.40
C ALA A 72 -7.13 -1.41 -10.52
N PRO A 73 -6.89 -0.13 -10.25
CA PRO A 73 -6.41 0.80 -11.26
C PRO A 73 -5.01 0.43 -11.79
N GLN A 74 -4.13 -0.06 -10.93
CA GLN A 74 -2.80 -0.55 -11.32
C GLN A 74 -2.91 -1.78 -12.23
N ALA A 75 -3.77 -2.74 -11.89
CA ALA A 75 -4.05 -3.92 -12.68
C ALA A 75 -4.60 -3.56 -14.07
N PHE A 76 -5.43 -2.53 -14.16
CA PHE A 76 -5.94 -2.01 -15.42
C PHE A 76 -4.82 -1.43 -16.31
N VAL A 77 -3.92 -0.61 -15.72
CA VAL A 77 -2.76 -0.05 -16.45
C VAL A 77 -1.83 -1.17 -16.93
N LEU A 78 -1.53 -2.16 -16.09
CA LEU A 78 -0.72 -3.31 -16.46
C LEU A 78 -1.41 -4.19 -17.50
N GLY A 79 -2.71 -4.44 -17.35
CA GLY A 79 -3.50 -5.28 -18.25
C GLY A 79 -3.56 -4.75 -19.69
N ARG A 80 -3.49 -3.43 -19.86
CA ARG A 80 -3.37 -2.81 -21.18
C ARG A 80 -2.04 -3.10 -21.86
N ARG A 81 -0.98 -3.32 -21.08
CA ARG A 81 0.38 -3.57 -21.57
C ARG A 81 0.72 -5.07 -21.61
N LEU A 82 0.28 -5.80 -20.60
CA LEU A 82 0.57 -7.21 -20.38
C LEU A 82 -0.74 -7.97 -20.13
N ARG A 83 -1.44 -8.30 -21.20
CA ARG A 83 -2.85 -8.77 -21.24
C ARG A 83 -3.27 -9.81 -20.19
N ARG A 84 -2.34 -10.58 -19.61
CA ARG A 84 -2.66 -11.66 -18.66
C ARG A 84 -2.26 -11.36 -17.22
N ILE A 85 -1.61 -10.21 -16.97
CA ILE A 85 -1.03 -9.93 -15.66
C ILE A 85 -2.02 -9.26 -14.70
N GLY A 86 -3.03 -8.55 -15.22
CA GLY A 86 -3.89 -7.68 -14.41
C GLY A 86 -4.59 -8.41 -13.26
N ILE A 87 -5.24 -9.55 -13.53
CA ILE A 87 -5.95 -10.33 -12.49
C ILE A 87 -4.95 -10.90 -11.47
N ALA A 88 -3.84 -11.48 -11.94
CA ALA A 88 -2.82 -12.01 -11.04
C ALA A 88 -2.19 -10.91 -10.16
N TRP A 89 -2.00 -9.72 -10.72
CA TRP A 89 -1.54 -8.53 -9.98
C TRP A 89 -2.54 -8.13 -8.90
N LEU A 90 -3.82 -8.06 -9.23
CA LEU A 90 -4.88 -7.74 -8.30
C LEU A 90 -4.89 -8.73 -7.12
N ILE A 91 -4.91 -10.03 -7.42
CA ILE A 91 -4.92 -11.08 -6.40
C ILE A 91 -3.67 -10.99 -5.50
N ALA A 92 -2.48 -10.86 -6.09
CA ALA A 92 -1.24 -10.77 -5.34
C ALA A 92 -1.21 -9.53 -4.43
N SER A 93 -1.68 -8.39 -4.91
CA SER A 93 -1.71 -7.15 -4.13
C SER A 93 -2.74 -7.20 -3.00
N VAL A 94 -3.92 -7.77 -3.23
CA VAL A 94 -4.93 -7.97 -2.18
C VAL A 94 -4.44 -8.96 -1.12
N ALA A 95 -3.81 -10.06 -1.54
CA ALA A 95 -3.22 -11.02 -0.60
C ALA A 95 -2.11 -10.37 0.25
N ALA A 96 -1.24 -9.56 -0.36
CA ALA A 96 -0.22 -8.80 0.36
C ALA A 96 -0.82 -7.80 1.35
N ALA A 97 -1.90 -7.10 0.97
CA ALA A 97 -2.62 -6.20 1.86
C ALA A 97 -3.16 -6.93 3.08
N LEU A 98 -3.85 -8.05 2.87
CA LEU A 98 -4.38 -8.88 3.95
C LEU A 98 -3.26 -9.38 4.87
N ILE A 99 -2.16 -9.89 4.33
CA ILE A 99 -1.02 -10.37 5.12
C ILE A 99 -0.39 -9.21 5.91
N ALA A 100 -0.20 -8.05 5.30
CA ALA A 100 0.36 -6.88 5.97
C ALA A 100 -0.47 -6.41 7.17
N PHE A 101 -1.80 -6.55 7.08
CA PHE A 101 -2.70 -6.22 8.18
C PHE A 101 -2.82 -7.33 9.23
N LEU A 102 -2.68 -8.58 8.82
CA LEU A 102 -2.72 -9.72 9.75
C LEU A 102 -1.47 -9.80 10.63
N ILE A 103 -0.32 -9.35 10.12
CA ILE A 103 0.90 -9.27 10.91
C ILE A 103 0.80 -8.03 11.81
N PRO A 104 0.68 -8.22 13.13
CA PRO A 104 0.53 -7.08 14.04
C PRO A 104 1.87 -6.36 14.24
N PHE A 105 2.42 -5.77 13.16
CA PHE A 105 3.66 -5.00 13.25
C PHE A 105 3.59 -3.92 14.34
N GLY A 106 2.40 -3.34 14.55
CA GLY A 106 2.16 -2.38 15.62
C GLY A 106 2.33 -2.97 17.03
N THR A 107 1.94 -4.23 17.22
CA THR A 107 2.10 -4.88 18.54
C THR A 107 3.49 -5.49 18.73
N LEU A 108 4.17 -5.87 17.66
CA LEU A 108 5.55 -6.36 17.73
C LEU A 108 6.54 -5.25 18.01
N LEU A 109 6.22 -4.02 17.59
CA LEU A 109 7.04 -2.82 17.73
C LEU A 109 6.49 -1.87 18.81
N SER A 110 5.40 -2.24 19.47
CA SER A 110 4.88 -1.46 20.59
C SER A 110 5.92 -1.43 21.71
N PRO A 111 6.36 -0.23 22.12
CA PRO A 111 7.28 -0.09 23.24
C PRO A 111 6.75 -0.72 24.54
N ALA A 112 5.45 -0.94 24.63
CA ALA A 112 4.79 -1.65 25.73
C ALA A 112 5.37 -3.05 26.01
N ARG A 113 6.15 -3.62 25.11
CA ARG A 113 6.87 -4.89 25.35
C ARG A 113 8.36 -4.72 25.69
N ILE A 114 8.91 -3.51 25.57
CA ILE A 114 10.38 -3.29 25.77
C ILE A 114 10.69 -2.71 27.16
N GLY A 115 9.72 -2.66 28.06
CA GLY A 115 9.97 -2.23 29.45
C GLY A 115 8.89 -1.32 30.01
N ASP A 116 7.68 -1.85 30.11
CA ASP A 116 6.59 -1.15 30.77
C ASP A 116 6.88 -0.96 32.24
N LEU A 117 7.29 0.25 32.58
CA LEU A 117 7.04 0.76 33.95
C LEU A 117 5.52 1.04 34.01
N PRO A 118 4.80 0.47 34.98
CA PRO A 118 3.37 0.68 35.14
C PRO A 118 3.05 2.18 35.20
N GLY A 119 2.29 2.69 34.28
CA GLY A 119 1.79 4.06 34.28
C GLY A 119 2.34 5.00 33.19
N GLN A 120 3.31 4.59 32.39
CA GLN A 120 3.76 5.40 31.25
C GLN A 120 3.25 4.78 29.94
N ALA A 121 2.24 5.40 29.35
CA ALA A 121 1.89 5.13 27.96
C ALA A 121 3.02 5.67 27.06
N VAL A 122 3.96 4.80 26.67
CA VAL A 122 5.03 5.18 25.75
C VAL A 122 4.38 5.42 24.39
N GLN A 123 4.34 6.68 23.97
CA GLN A 123 3.85 7.01 22.64
C GLN A 123 4.78 6.40 21.58
N PRO A 124 4.26 5.71 20.57
CA PRO A 124 5.07 5.16 19.51
C PRO A 124 5.84 6.29 18.80
N SER A 125 7.11 6.05 18.50
CA SER A 125 7.92 7.04 17.78
C SER A 125 7.26 7.43 16.46
N PRO A 126 7.03 8.74 16.20
CA PRO A 126 6.40 9.22 14.98
C PRO A 126 7.22 8.92 13.71
N ILE A 127 8.48 8.58 13.88
CA ILE A 127 9.40 8.24 12.79
C ILE A 127 9.52 6.72 12.65
N LEU A 128 9.83 6.04 13.74
CA LEU A 128 10.18 4.62 13.69
C LEU A 128 8.99 3.74 13.32
N TYR A 129 7.84 4.00 13.92
CA TYR A 129 6.64 3.19 13.67
C TYR A 129 6.16 3.25 12.21
N PRO A 130 5.93 4.44 11.60
CA PRO A 130 5.56 4.53 10.20
C PRO A 130 6.61 3.93 9.26
N LEU A 131 7.89 4.16 9.55
CA LEU A 131 8.98 3.64 8.71
C LEU A 131 9.00 2.12 8.69
N VAL A 132 8.99 1.47 9.86
CA VAL A 132 9.04 -0.01 9.94
C VAL A 132 7.78 -0.63 9.36
N TYR A 133 6.61 -0.06 9.62
CA TYR A 133 5.37 -0.51 9.01
C TYR A 133 5.43 -0.41 7.48
N GLY A 134 5.84 0.74 6.95
CA GLY A 134 5.94 0.96 5.51
C GLY A 134 6.96 0.06 4.82
N VAL A 135 8.14 -0.12 5.41
CA VAL A 135 9.17 -1.02 4.90
C VAL A 135 8.65 -2.46 4.85
N SER A 136 8.01 -2.91 5.93
CA SER A 136 7.47 -4.28 6.00
C SER A 136 6.32 -4.49 5.02
N ALA A 137 5.38 -3.57 4.94
CA ALA A 137 4.28 -3.61 3.97
C ALA A 137 4.82 -3.58 2.54
N GLY A 138 5.76 -2.69 2.25
CA GLY A 138 6.39 -2.58 0.93
C GLY A 138 7.13 -3.84 0.51
N ALA A 139 7.80 -4.52 1.44
CA ALA A 139 8.46 -5.81 1.18
C ALA A 139 7.43 -6.90 0.85
N LEU A 140 6.32 -6.96 1.58
CA LEU A 140 5.23 -7.91 1.32
C LEU A 140 4.56 -7.66 -0.03
N TYR A 141 4.18 -6.42 -0.32
CA TYR A 141 3.63 -6.03 -1.62
C TYR A 141 4.62 -6.32 -2.74
N GLY A 142 5.86 -5.87 -2.59
CA GLY A 142 6.93 -6.09 -3.56
C GLY A 142 7.20 -7.57 -3.81
N GLY A 143 7.22 -8.40 -2.75
CA GLY A 143 7.40 -9.84 -2.84
C GLY A 143 6.27 -10.53 -3.61
N ALA A 144 5.02 -10.29 -3.20
CA ALA A 144 3.84 -10.87 -3.85
C ALA A 144 3.72 -10.46 -5.32
N GLN A 145 3.96 -9.19 -5.62
CA GLN A 145 3.92 -8.66 -6.98
C GLN A 145 5.10 -9.15 -7.83
N THR A 146 6.27 -9.38 -7.23
CA THR A 146 7.43 -9.96 -7.92
C THR A 146 7.14 -11.37 -8.42
N ILE A 147 6.40 -12.19 -7.66
CA ILE A 147 5.99 -13.53 -8.10
C ILE A 147 5.20 -13.46 -9.42
N VAL A 148 4.36 -12.44 -9.55
CA VAL A 148 3.59 -12.19 -10.77
C VAL A 148 4.50 -11.69 -11.90
N PHE A 149 5.40 -10.76 -11.61
CA PHE A 149 6.31 -10.20 -12.60
C PHE A 149 7.37 -11.18 -13.09
N TRP A 150 7.79 -12.14 -12.28
CA TRP A 150 8.88 -13.06 -12.59
C TRP A 150 8.74 -13.73 -13.95
N ARG A 151 7.51 -14.05 -14.35
CA ARG A 151 7.21 -14.70 -15.62
C ARG A 151 7.27 -13.78 -16.84
N TYR A 152 7.23 -12.46 -16.62
CA TYR A 152 7.03 -11.48 -17.69
C TYR A 152 8.16 -10.48 -17.83
N VAL A 153 8.91 -10.23 -16.76
CA VAL A 153 9.86 -9.12 -16.68
C VAL A 153 11.20 -9.60 -16.16
N ARG A 154 12.26 -9.37 -16.94
CA ARG A 154 13.62 -9.64 -16.49
C ARG A 154 14.02 -8.67 -15.36
N GLY A 155 14.64 -9.21 -14.31
CA GLY A 155 15.02 -8.40 -13.15
C GLY A 155 13.85 -8.05 -12.23
N ALA A 156 12.75 -8.80 -12.28
CA ALA A 156 11.58 -8.60 -11.42
C ALA A 156 11.92 -8.48 -9.93
N MET A 157 13.02 -9.10 -9.47
CA MET A 157 13.51 -8.99 -8.08
C MET A 157 13.78 -7.55 -7.62
N TRP A 158 14.11 -6.65 -8.54
CA TRP A 158 14.29 -5.23 -8.22
C TRP A 158 13.00 -4.53 -7.84
N TRP A 159 11.86 -5.17 -8.08
CA TRP A 159 10.56 -4.66 -7.64
C TRP A 159 10.42 -4.68 -6.12
N ILE A 160 11.02 -5.67 -5.43
CA ILE A 160 10.99 -5.77 -3.97
C ILE A 160 11.63 -4.54 -3.32
N PRO A 161 12.93 -4.23 -3.55
CA PRO A 161 13.53 -3.05 -2.93
C PRO A 161 12.88 -1.75 -3.37
N ALA A 162 12.40 -1.64 -4.61
CA ALA A 162 11.68 -0.44 -5.07
C ALA A 162 10.37 -0.23 -4.30
N SER A 163 9.57 -1.27 -4.11
CA SER A 163 8.34 -1.20 -3.32
C SER A 163 8.62 -0.96 -1.85
N THR A 164 9.62 -1.64 -1.27
CA THR A 164 10.04 -1.48 0.12
C THR A 164 10.42 -0.02 0.40
N PHE A 165 11.24 0.56 -0.46
CA PHE A 165 11.66 1.96 -0.36
C PHE A 165 10.47 2.92 -0.55
N ALA A 166 9.64 2.67 -1.56
CA ALA A 166 8.48 3.51 -1.85
C ALA A 166 7.50 3.59 -0.67
N TYR A 167 7.12 2.44 -0.13
CA TYR A 167 6.19 2.38 1.00
C TYR A 167 6.83 2.90 2.29
N GLY A 168 8.10 2.59 2.57
CA GLY A 168 8.82 3.13 3.72
C GLY A 168 8.86 4.65 3.71
N LEU A 169 9.23 5.25 2.57
CA LEU A 169 9.26 6.71 2.41
C LEU A 169 7.85 7.32 2.49
N ALA A 170 6.87 6.68 1.87
CA ALA A 170 5.50 7.18 1.83
C ALA A 170 4.85 7.20 3.22
N THR A 171 4.98 6.12 3.98
CA THR A 171 4.42 6.04 5.34
C THR A 171 5.16 6.95 6.32
N LEU A 172 6.47 7.12 6.16
CA LEU A 172 7.23 8.07 6.94
C LEU A 172 6.75 9.50 6.67
N ALA A 173 6.63 9.90 5.40
CA ALA A 173 6.17 11.22 5.02
C ALA A 173 4.73 11.50 5.50
N SER A 174 3.82 10.54 5.33
CA SER A 174 2.45 10.64 5.85
C SER A 174 2.42 10.73 7.38
N GLY A 175 3.25 9.95 8.05
CA GLY A 175 3.36 9.96 9.51
C GLY A 175 3.87 11.31 10.05
N LEU A 176 4.86 11.92 9.39
CA LEU A 176 5.38 13.23 9.76
C LEU A 176 4.35 14.34 9.55
N VAL A 177 3.63 14.32 8.44
CA VAL A 177 2.55 15.30 8.18
C VAL A 177 1.45 15.18 9.23
N ASN A 178 1.01 13.97 9.53
CA ASN A 178 0.00 13.75 10.57
C ASN A 178 0.50 14.16 11.96
N TRP A 179 1.79 13.97 12.25
CA TRP A 179 2.41 14.41 13.51
C TRP A 179 2.43 15.93 13.61
N GLU A 180 2.81 16.64 12.57
CA GLU A 180 2.82 18.11 12.54
C GLU A 180 1.40 18.68 12.70
N ILE A 181 0.42 18.10 11.99
CA ILE A 181 -0.97 18.50 12.13
C ILE A 181 -1.46 18.28 13.56
N ALA A 182 -1.17 17.12 14.17
CA ALA A 182 -1.55 16.81 15.55
C ALA A 182 -0.80 17.67 16.57
N GLY A 183 0.49 17.94 16.32
CA GLY A 183 1.36 18.77 17.20
C GLY A 183 0.98 20.24 17.20
N ALA A 184 0.37 20.76 16.14
CA ALA A 184 -0.16 22.12 16.07
C ALA A 184 -1.41 22.34 16.94
N GLY A 185 -1.78 21.39 17.79
CA GLY A 185 -2.94 21.46 18.66
C GLY A 185 -4.27 21.10 17.97
N TYR A 186 -4.18 20.77 16.70
CA TYR A 186 -5.28 20.15 15.95
C TYR A 186 -5.40 18.67 16.34
N ARG A 187 -5.83 18.37 17.56
CA ARG A 187 -6.48 17.08 17.78
C ARG A 187 -7.74 17.13 16.91
N SER A 188 -7.89 16.16 16.03
CA SER A 188 -9.09 16.03 15.20
C SER A 188 -10.31 16.01 16.13
N THR A 189 -10.86 17.21 16.35
CA THR A 189 -12.02 17.41 17.22
C THR A 189 -13.31 17.26 16.43
N THR A 190 -13.18 17.23 15.11
CA THR A 190 -14.30 17.08 14.19
C THR A 190 -14.07 15.94 13.20
N LEU A 191 -15.14 15.34 12.70
CA LEU A 191 -15.10 14.37 11.60
C LEU A 191 -14.40 14.96 10.36
N ALA A 192 -14.55 16.26 10.10
CA ALA A 192 -13.93 16.93 8.97
C ALA A 192 -12.39 16.91 9.06
N ASP A 193 -11.84 17.14 10.25
CA ASP A 193 -10.38 17.07 10.47
C ASP A 193 -9.83 15.67 10.22
N PHE A 194 -10.54 14.65 10.72
CA PHE A 194 -10.17 13.25 10.47
C PHE A 194 -10.18 12.88 8.99
N TYR A 195 -11.19 13.30 8.23
CA TYR A 195 -11.23 13.09 6.78
C TYR A 195 -10.12 13.85 6.06
N TRP A 196 -9.78 15.04 6.52
CA TRP A 196 -8.69 15.83 5.94
C TRP A 196 -7.33 15.14 6.15
N GLU A 197 -7.02 14.70 7.36
CA GLU A 197 -5.78 13.98 7.68
C GLU A 197 -5.63 12.70 6.86
N ALA A 198 -6.69 11.89 6.79
CA ALA A 198 -6.70 10.67 5.99
C ALA A 198 -6.52 10.93 4.50
N THR A 199 -7.13 12.01 3.97
CA THR A 199 -7.00 12.40 2.57
C THR A 199 -5.60 12.89 2.26
N ALA A 200 -5.04 13.78 3.09
CA ALA A 200 -3.69 14.32 2.91
C ALA A 200 -2.64 13.18 2.97
N GLY A 201 -2.74 12.30 3.97
CA GLY A 201 -1.87 11.14 4.09
C GLY A 201 -1.95 10.21 2.86
N SER A 202 -3.16 9.97 2.35
CA SER A 202 -3.38 9.13 1.17
C SER A 202 -2.84 9.76 -0.11
N LEU A 203 -2.95 11.08 -0.27
CA LEU A 203 -2.36 11.82 -1.39
C LEU A 203 -0.85 11.67 -1.40
N ILE A 204 -0.20 11.93 -0.27
CA ILE A 204 1.25 11.81 -0.12
C ILE A 204 1.69 10.37 -0.42
N GLN A 205 1.02 9.40 0.17
CA GLN A 205 1.30 7.99 -0.03
C GLN A 205 1.13 7.59 -1.50
N GLY A 206 0.03 7.97 -2.13
CA GLY A 206 -0.24 7.66 -3.52
C GLY A 206 0.76 8.27 -4.49
N LEU A 207 1.18 9.51 -4.25
CA LEU A 207 2.19 10.19 -5.05
C LEU A 207 3.56 9.53 -4.92
N ILE A 208 4.04 9.30 -3.70
CA ILE A 208 5.38 8.73 -3.46
C ILE A 208 5.44 7.28 -3.97
N VAL A 209 4.48 6.44 -3.59
CA VAL A 209 4.43 5.04 -4.06
C VAL A 209 4.28 5.00 -5.57
N GLY A 210 3.36 5.78 -6.14
CA GLY A 210 3.13 5.83 -7.57
C GLY A 210 4.37 6.26 -8.35
N LEU A 211 5.06 7.32 -7.91
CA LEU A 211 6.24 7.84 -8.58
C LEU A 211 7.41 6.84 -8.53
N VAL A 212 7.78 6.37 -7.35
CA VAL A 212 8.93 5.48 -7.16
C VAL A 212 8.69 4.15 -7.88
N THR A 213 7.53 3.52 -7.68
CA THR A 213 7.20 2.25 -8.34
C THR A 213 6.95 2.42 -9.84
N GLY A 214 6.42 3.56 -10.27
CA GLY A 214 6.25 3.88 -11.69
C GLY A 214 7.57 4.01 -12.43
N LEU A 215 8.56 4.66 -11.84
CA LEU A 215 9.92 4.73 -12.38
C LEU A 215 10.59 3.35 -12.43
N ALA A 216 10.46 2.57 -11.37
CA ALA A 216 10.95 1.20 -11.32
C ALA A 216 10.28 0.33 -12.39
N LEU A 217 8.97 0.45 -12.59
CA LEU A 217 8.23 -0.29 -13.62
C LEU A 217 8.77 0.00 -15.03
N VAL A 218 8.93 1.28 -15.36
CA VAL A 218 9.48 1.68 -16.67
C VAL A 218 10.89 1.15 -16.85
N HIS A 219 11.74 1.27 -15.84
CA HIS A 219 13.11 0.75 -15.88
C HIS A 219 13.15 -0.76 -16.13
N LEU A 220 12.31 -1.52 -15.44
CA LEU A 220 12.20 -2.97 -15.61
C LEU A 220 11.66 -3.36 -16.99
N MET A 221 10.67 -2.62 -17.51
CA MET A 221 10.14 -2.85 -18.85
C MET A 221 11.19 -2.59 -19.94
N MET A 222 11.99 -1.53 -19.82
CA MET A 222 13.07 -1.22 -20.77
C MET A 222 14.16 -2.31 -20.79
N LYS A 223 14.49 -2.90 -19.64
CA LYS A 223 15.45 -4.00 -19.55
C LYS A 223 14.93 -5.33 -20.10
N SER A 224 13.61 -5.46 -20.21
CA SER A 224 12.96 -6.70 -20.65
C SER A 224 12.74 -6.79 -22.16
N GLU A 225 13.02 -5.70 -22.91
CA GLU A 225 12.97 -5.75 -24.36
C GLU A 225 14.06 -6.70 -24.90
N PRO A 226 13.70 -7.67 -25.76
CA PRO A 226 14.68 -8.57 -26.34
C PRO A 226 15.66 -7.75 -27.18
N ARG A 227 16.97 -7.94 -26.96
CA ARG A 227 18.08 -7.33 -27.72
C ARG A 227 18.05 -7.64 -29.23
N THR A 228 17.11 -8.44 -29.68
CA THR A 228 16.95 -8.85 -31.09
C THR A 228 16.45 -7.77 -32.03
N ALA A 229 16.05 -6.60 -31.52
CA ALA A 229 15.61 -5.48 -32.39
C ALA A 229 16.77 -4.58 -32.87
N ARG A 230 18.00 -4.82 -32.46
CA ARG A 230 19.18 -4.17 -33.07
C ARG A 230 19.72 -5.05 -34.19
N ALA A 231 19.05 -5.07 -35.34
CA ALA A 231 19.69 -5.52 -36.57
C ALA A 231 20.86 -4.56 -36.85
N PRO A 232 22.07 -5.08 -37.15
CA PRO A 232 23.14 -4.22 -37.60
C PRO A 232 22.73 -3.63 -38.94
N SER A 233 22.78 -2.30 -39.04
CA SER A 233 22.71 -1.54 -40.28
C SER A 233 23.94 -1.78 -41.12
#